data_ba62497c98506f1178b62c35d577b83d
#
_entry.id   ba62497c98506f1178b62c35d577b83d
#
_cell.length_a   1.000
_cell.length_b   1.000
_cell.length_c   1.000
_cell.angle_alpha   90.00
_cell.angle_beta   90.00
_cell.angle_gamma   90.00
#
_symmetry.space_group_name_H-M   'P 1'
#
loop_
_entity.id
_entity.type
_entity.pdbx_description
1 polymer ?
#
loop_
_entity_poly.entity_id
_entity_poly.type
_entity_poly.pdbx_seq_one_letter_code
_entity_poly.pdbx_strand_id
1 'polypeptide(L)'
;CLAVMKTLWCDEVSSFDGKYYSVQASYQNPKPVQQPHPPIIFGGESDPALRRVAEVGQGWYGFNLTPDSFEERLEYLNGQLEKNGRSMSEIKLYVSPHASVRSLDDMRRFEALGVEQMVLPVMAAKMDTLRERAQKAMTRVYG
;
A
#
# COMPACT_ATOMS: atom_id res chain seq x y z
N CYS A 1 8.90 8.17 13.44
CA CYS A 1 9.39 6.94 12.79
C CYS A 1 9.86 7.14 11.36
N LEU A 2 9.00 7.64 10.43
CA LEU A 2 9.37 7.75 9.01
C LEU A 2 10.62 8.58 8.74
N ALA A 3 10.79 9.71 9.43
CA ALA A 3 11.98 10.54 9.27
C ALA A 3 13.26 9.75 9.61
N VAL A 4 13.27 9.03 10.71
CA VAL A 4 14.41 8.15 11.08
C VAL A 4 14.67 7.09 10.00
N MET A 5 13.62 6.43 9.49
CA MET A 5 13.79 5.43 8.43
C MET A 5 14.41 6.04 7.17
N LYS A 6 13.92 7.20 6.74
CA LYS A 6 14.47 7.91 5.57
C LYS A 6 15.93 8.29 5.79
N THR A 7 16.30 8.84 6.95
CA THR A 7 17.69 9.15 7.31
C THR A 7 18.56 7.88 7.22
N LEU A 8 18.13 6.77 7.82
CA LEU A 8 18.86 5.51 7.77
C LEU A 8 19.02 4.96 6.32
N TRP A 9 18.03 5.14 5.47
CA TRP A 9 18.08 4.64 4.09
C TRP A 9 18.93 5.52 3.16
N CYS A 10 18.91 6.83 3.37
CA CYS A 10 19.49 7.79 2.43
C CYS A 10 20.91 8.25 2.81
N ASP A 11 21.19 8.42 4.10
CA ASP A 11 22.45 9.01 4.57
C ASP A 11 23.51 7.92 4.77
N GLU A 12 24.75 8.18 4.38
CA GLU A 12 25.86 7.26 4.59
C GLU A 12 26.08 7.04 6.09
N VAL A 13 26.16 8.12 6.85
CA VAL A 13 26.19 8.13 8.31
C VAL A 13 24.93 8.82 8.79
N SER A 14 24.05 8.09 9.43
CA SER A 14 22.74 8.55 9.84
C SER A 14 22.78 9.17 11.22
N SER A 15 22.32 10.42 11.32
CA SER A 15 22.07 11.09 12.59
C SER A 15 20.69 11.73 12.57
N PHE A 16 19.91 11.53 13.63
CA PHE A 16 18.58 12.08 13.75
C PHE A 16 18.30 12.42 15.22
N ASP A 17 17.83 13.62 15.46
CA ASP A 17 17.38 14.04 16.78
C ASP A 17 15.91 14.51 16.71
N GLY A 18 15.03 13.78 17.36
CA GLY A 18 13.61 14.04 17.36
C GLY A 18 12.95 13.79 18.71
N LYS A 19 11.72 14.21 18.85
CA LYS A 19 10.98 14.17 20.13
C LYS A 19 10.93 12.77 20.78
N TYR A 20 10.89 11.70 20.00
CA TYR A 20 10.68 10.32 20.48
C TYR A 20 11.82 9.37 20.15
N TYR A 21 12.65 9.72 19.18
CA TYR A 21 13.77 8.90 18.72
C TYR A 21 14.97 9.76 18.46
N SER A 22 16.13 9.31 18.91
CA SER A 22 17.43 9.88 18.61
C SER A 22 18.33 8.77 18.07
N VAL A 23 19.07 9.06 17.01
CA VAL A 23 20.07 8.18 16.41
C VAL A 23 21.33 8.99 16.20
N GLN A 24 22.48 8.48 16.68
CA GLN A 24 23.76 9.16 16.55
C GLN A 24 24.74 8.30 15.76
N ALA A 25 25.32 8.87 14.71
CA ALA A 25 26.40 8.31 13.90
C ALA A 25 26.24 6.82 13.58
N SER A 26 25.03 6.43 13.15
CA SER A 26 24.69 5.04 12.87
C SER A 26 24.83 4.70 11.39
N TYR A 27 25.23 3.47 11.12
CA TYR A 27 25.33 2.92 9.77
C TYR A 27 24.27 1.88 9.55
N GLN A 28 23.58 1.95 8.41
CA GLN A 28 22.71 0.88 7.95
C GLN A 28 23.20 0.38 6.59
N ASN A 29 23.60 -0.87 6.51
CA ASN A 29 24.05 -1.51 5.28
C ASN A 29 23.39 -2.89 5.13
N PRO A 30 23.05 -3.32 3.89
CA PRO A 30 23.17 -2.55 2.65
C PRO A 30 22.15 -1.41 2.56
N LYS A 31 22.46 -0.37 1.81
CA LYS A 31 21.51 0.69 1.46
C LYS A 31 20.48 0.15 0.46
N PRO A 32 19.24 0.68 0.45
CA PRO A 32 18.27 0.38 -0.59
C PRO A 32 18.80 0.72 -1.99
N VAL A 33 18.46 -0.14 -2.95
CA VAL A 33 18.78 0.12 -4.37
C VAL A 33 17.91 1.23 -4.95
N GLN A 34 16.66 1.33 -4.48
CA GLN A 34 15.73 2.37 -4.91
C GLN A 34 16.16 3.74 -4.39
N GLN A 35 16.09 4.75 -5.28
CA GLN A 35 16.44 6.12 -4.94
C GLN A 35 15.19 7.01 -4.94
N PRO A 36 15.04 7.94 -3.99
CA PRO A 36 15.92 8.18 -2.83
C PRO A 36 15.79 7.11 -1.73
N HIS A 37 14.72 6.32 -1.74
CA HIS A 37 14.42 5.22 -0.82
C HIS A 37 13.31 4.34 -1.40
N PRO A 38 13.04 3.13 -0.87
CA PRO A 38 11.89 2.33 -1.25
C PRO A 38 10.57 3.10 -1.09
N PRO A 39 9.60 2.91 -2.00
CA PRO A 39 8.31 3.59 -1.87
C PRO A 39 7.62 3.20 -0.56
N ILE A 40 7.03 4.19 0.11
CA ILE A 40 6.32 4.02 1.37
C ILE A 40 4.84 3.84 1.06
N ILE A 41 4.35 2.63 1.27
CA ILE A 41 2.95 2.27 1.09
C ILE A 41 2.27 2.24 2.45
N PHE A 42 1.21 3.00 2.61
CA PHE A 42 0.40 3.00 3.84
C PHE A 42 -0.82 2.12 3.69
N GLY A 43 -1.13 1.36 4.74
CA GLY A 43 -2.39 0.65 4.88
C GLY A 43 -3.41 1.42 5.72
N GLY A 44 -4.65 1.02 5.60
CA GLY A 44 -5.78 1.52 6.39
C GLY A 44 -6.72 2.45 5.62
N GLU A 45 -8.00 2.38 5.98
CA GLU A 45 -9.12 3.02 5.29
C GLU A 45 -9.66 4.25 6.04
N SER A 46 -9.17 4.50 7.26
CA SER A 46 -9.62 5.64 8.07
C SER A 46 -9.13 6.97 7.50
N ASP A 47 -9.87 8.03 7.77
CA ASP A 47 -9.50 9.38 7.35
C ASP A 47 -8.08 9.78 7.81
N PRO A 48 -7.63 9.50 9.06
CA PRO A 48 -6.25 9.76 9.45
C PRO A 48 -5.22 8.95 8.66
N ALA A 49 -5.54 7.71 8.24
CA ALA A 49 -4.66 6.90 7.43
C ALA A 49 -4.49 7.50 6.03
N LEU A 50 -5.61 7.85 5.38
CA LEU A 50 -5.59 8.46 4.04
C LEU A 50 -4.96 9.85 4.03
N ARG A 51 -5.15 10.67 5.07
CA ARG A 51 -4.41 11.95 5.22
C ARG A 51 -2.90 11.72 5.23
N ARG A 52 -2.43 10.68 5.93
CA ARG A 52 -1.00 10.33 5.98
C ARG A 52 -0.48 9.85 4.61
N VAL A 53 -1.28 9.10 3.85
CA VAL A 53 -0.97 8.78 2.45
C VAL A 53 -0.76 10.06 1.64
N ALA A 54 -1.71 10.99 1.74
CA ALA A 54 -1.69 12.25 0.99
C ALA A 54 -0.50 13.15 1.37
N GLU A 55 -0.09 13.15 2.65
CA GLU A 55 1.02 13.97 3.13
C GLU A 55 2.38 13.42 2.69
N VAL A 56 2.64 12.12 2.83
CA VAL A 56 4.00 11.58 2.71
C VAL A 56 4.10 10.21 2.03
N GLY A 57 2.98 9.60 1.63
CA GLY A 57 2.94 8.28 1.00
C GLY A 57 3.26 8.30 -0.48
N GLN A 58 3.76 7.19 -1.00
CA GLN A 58 3.88 6.88 -2.43
C GLN A 58 2.91 5.79 -2.86
N GLY A 59 2.09 5.28 -1.93
CA GLY A 59 1.03 4.35 -2.26
C GLY A 59 0.07 4.13 -1.10
N TRP A 60 -1.08 3.59 -1.45
CA TRP A 60 -2.13 3.18 -0.52
C TRP A 60 -2.50 1.72 -0.73
N TYR A 61 -2.58 0.99 0.36
CA TYR A 61 -3.08 -0.38 0.40
C TYR A 61 -4.41 -0.42 1.14
N GLY A 62 -5.50 -0.57 0.38
CA GLY A 62 -6.85 -0.76 0.91
C GLY A 62 -7.08 -2.23 1.29
N PHE A 63 -7.63 -2.48 2.47
CA PHE A 63 -7.89 -3.82 2.97
C PHE A 63 -9.39 -4.09 3.13
N ASN A 64 -9.83 -5.24 2.63
CA ASN A 64 -11.19 -5.73 2.80
C ASN A 64 -12.28 -4.80 2.20
N LEU A 65 -12.00 -4.24 1.03
CA LEU A 65 -12.88 -3.28 0.35
C LEU A 65 -13.61 -3.93 -0.84
N THR A 66 -14.84 -3.48 -1.08
CA THR A 66 -15.56 -3.67 -2.34
C THR A 66 -15.17 -2.57 -3.32
N PRO A 67 -15.44 -2.72 -4.65
CA PRO A 67 -15.19 -1.64 -5.60
C PRO A 67 -15.86 -0.31 -5.20
N ASP A 68 -17.11 -0.34 -4.71
CA ASP A 68 -17.82 0.86 -4.28
C ASP A 68 -17.16 1.54 -3.07
N SER A 69 -16.82 0.77 -2.04
CA SER A 69 -16.15 1.32 -0.86
C SER A 69 -14.72 1.78 -1.14
N PHE A 70 -14.04 1.17 -2.11
CA PHE A 70 -12.72 1.60 -2.56
C PHE A 70 -12.81 2.94 -3.31
N GLU A 71 -13.78 3.07 -4.21
CA GLU A 71 -14.05 4.31 -4.95
C GLU A 71 -14.33 5.48 -4.01
N GLU A 72 -15.22 5.29 -3.00
CA GLU A 72 -15.49 6.31 -1.97
C GLU A 72 -14.21 6.75 -1.24
N ARG A 73 -13.34 5.81 -0.90
CA ARG A 73 -12.06 6.11 -0.24
C ARG A 73 -11.06 6.79 -1.17
N LEU A 74 -11.08 6.48 -2.47
CA LEU A 74 -10.27 7.19 -3.48
C LEU A 74 -10.70 8.64 -3.63
N GLU A 75 -12.00 8.93 -3.66
CA GLU A 75 -12.50 10.32 -3.71
C GLU A 75 -11.99 11.12 -2.52
N TYR A 76 -12.09 10.54 -1.30
CA TYR A 76 -11.55 11.19 -0.12
C TYR A 76 -10.03 11.40 -0.21
N LEU A 77 -9.28 10.39 -0.64
CA LEU A 77 -7.82 10.48 -0.80
C LEU A 77 -7.45 11.57 -1.81
N ASN A 78 -8.15 11.62 -2.95
CA ASN A 78 -7.91 12.65 -3.97
C ASN A 78 -8.06 14.06 -3.41
N GLY A 79 -9.15 14.31 -2.67
CA GLY A 79 -9.36 15.61 -2.03
C GLY A 79 -8.29 15.95 -0.98
N GLN A 80 -7.67 14.95 -0.33
CA GLN A 80 -6.54 15.20 0.58
C GLN A 80 -5.23 15.46 -0.18
N LEU A 81 -5.00 14.77 -1.29
CA LEU A 81 -3.84 15.01 -2.15
C LEU A 81 -3.85 16.44 -2.71
N GLU A 82 -4.98 16.89 -3.24
CA GLU A 82 -5.15 18.26 -3.74
C GLU A 82 -4.80 19.32 -2.68
N LYS A 83 -5.24 19.12 -1.42
CA LYS A 83 -4.88 20.01 -0.30
C LYS A 83 -3.40 20.04 0.01
N ASN A 84 -2.69 18.98 -0.33
CA ASN A 84 -1.22 18.88 -0.17
C ASN A 84 -0.45 19.23 -1.45
N GLY A 85 -1.13 19.74 -2.50
CA GLY A 85 -0.52 20.08 -3.78
C GLY A 85 0.00 18.88 -4.56
N ARG A 86 -0.60 17.68 -4.31
CA ARG A 86 -0.23 16.42 -4.94
C ARG A 86 -1.35 15.88 -5.80
N SER A 87 -1.03 14.91 -6.65
CA SER A 87 -1.99 14.27 -7.53
C SER A 87 -2.05 12.76 -7.34
N MET A 88 -3.16 12.14 -7.80
CA MET A 88 -3.37 10.70 -7.72
C MET A 88 -2.34 9.92 -8.55
N SER A 89 -1.77 10.51 -9.59
CA SER A 89 -0.71 9.90 -10.42
C SER A 89 0.60 9.61 -9.66
N GLU A 90 0.77 10.20 -8.47
CA GLU A 90 1.92 9.94 -7.59
C GLU A 90 1.70 8.74 -6.66
N ILE A 91 0.48 8.21 -6.61
CA ILE A 91 0.08 7.21 -5.64
C ILE A 91 -0.16 5.86 -6.32
N LYS A 92 0.59 4.87 -5.91
CA LYS A 92 0.36 3.47 -6.29
C LYS A 92 -0.78 2.89 -5.48
N LEU A 93 -1.72 2.24 -6.16
CA LEU A 93 -2.92 1.69 -5.55
C LEU A 93 -2.84 0.16 -5.46
N TYR A 94 -3.01 -0.34 -4.25
CA TYR A 94 -3.05 -1.76 -3.94
C TYR A 94 -4.34 -2.07 -3.18
N VAL A 95 -4.91 -3.25 -3.38
CA VAL A 95 -6.10 -3.65 -2.64
C VAL A 95 -6.08 -5.14 -2.28
N SER A 96 -6.56 -5.46 -1.09
CA SER A 96 -7.07 -6.78 -0.76
C SER A 96 -8.60 -6.72 -0.75
N PRO A 97 -9.27 -7.32 -1.74
CA PRO A 97 -10.72 -7.22 -1.86
C PRO A 97 -11.46 -7.88 -0.69
N HIS A 98 -12.66 -7.38 -0.41
CA HIS A 98 -13.60 -8.03 0.50
C HIS A 98 -13.96 -9.43 0.00
N ALA A 99 -14.28 -10.34 0.91
CA ALA A 99 -14.61 -11.73 0.59
C ALA A 99 -15.84 -11.93 -0.33
N SER A 100 -16.71 -10.91 -0.45
CA SER A 100 -17.85 -10.90 -1.39
C SER A 100 -17.43 -10.66 -2.83
N VAL A 101 -16.28 -10.05 -3.07
CA VAL A 101 -15.74 -9.78 -4.41
C VAL A 101 -15.27 -11.08 -5.04
N ARG A 102 -16.05 -11.60 -5.98
CA ARG A 102 -15.79 -12.91 -6.58
C ARG A 102 -15.92 -12.94 -8.09
N SER A 103 -16.48 -11.91 -8.69
CA SER A 103 -16.66 -11.81 -10.14
C SER A 103 -15.45 -11.20 -10.82
N LEU A 104 -15.27 -11.53 -12.11
CA LEU A 104 -14.28 -10.84 -12.95
C LEU A 104 -14.65 -9.37 -13.15
N ASP A 105 -15.95 -9.06 -13.17
CA ASP A 105 -16.40 -7.67 -13.33
C ASP A 105 -16.01 -6.80 -12.13
N ASP A 106 -16.10 -7.34 -10.90
CA ASP A 106 -15.60 -6.63 -9.72
C ASP A 106 -14.08 -6.38 -9.82
N MET A 107 -13.32 -7.37 -10.33
CA MET A 107 -11.87 -7.22 -10.51
C MET A 107 -11.54 -6.16 -11.56
N ARG A 108 -12.26 -6.14 -12.69
CA ARG A 108 -12.13 -5.11 -13.72
C ARG A 108 -12.50 -3.72 -13.21
N ARG A 109 -13.45 -3.61 -12.30
CA ARG A 109 -13.78 -2.34 -11.64
C ARG A 109 -12.60 -1.81 -10.82
N PHE A 110 -11.90 -2.65 -10.06
CA PHE A 110 -10.67 -2.23 -9.37
C PHE A 110 -9.58 -1.79 -10.35
N GLU A 111 -9.40 -2.50 -11.46
CA GLU A 111 -8.46 -2.12 -12.52
C GLU A 111 -8.83 -0.74 -13.11
N ALA A 112 -10.11 -0.52 -13.41
CA ALA A 112 -10.61 0.76 -13.91
C ALA A 112 -10.43 1.92 -12.91
N LEU A 113 -10.43 1.62 -11.61
CA LEU A 113 -10.12 2.57 -10.53
C LEU A 113 -8.61 2.81 -10.34
N GLY A 114 -7.76 2.20 -11.18
CA GLY A 114 -6.32 2.41 -11.17
C GLY A 114 -5.53 1.53 -10.22
N VAL A 115 -6.12 0.43 -9.72
CA VAL A 115 -5.40 -0.53 -8.87
C VAL A 115 -4.31 -1.23 -9.68
N GLU A 116 -3.06 -1.09 -9.25
CA GLU A 116 -1.89 -1.75 -9.88
C GLU A 116 -1.76 -3.22 -9.49
N GLN A 117 -2.17 -3.56 -8.26
CA GLN A 117 -2.04 -4.92 -7.76
C GLN A 117 -3.14 -5.26 -6.76
N MET A 118 -3.76 -6.43 -6.97
CA MET A 118 -4.65 -7.04 -5.99
C MET A 118 -3.92 -8.13 -5.20
N VAL A 119 -4.11 -8.12 -3.89
CA VAL A 119 -3.57 -9.13 -2.96
C VAL A 119 -4.70 -10.04 -2.51
N LEU A 120 -4.74 -11.25 -3.02
CA LEU A 120 -5.76 -12.23 -2.67
C LEU A 120 -5.25 -13.11 -1.53
N PRO A 121 -5.83 -13.03 -0.32
CA PRO A 121 -5.42 -13.87 0.79
C PRO A 121 -5.85 -15.32 0.54
N VAL A 122 -4.89 -16.22 0.46
CA VAL A 122 -5.15 -17.67 0.37
C VAL A 122 -4.63 -18.32 1.64
N MET A 123 -5.54 -18.83 2.45
CA MET A 123 -5.20 -19.47 3.73
C MET A 123 -5.85 -20.85 3.85
N ALA A 124 -5.11 -21.82 4.35
CA ALA A 124 -5.62 -23.13 4.73
C ALA A 124 -4.73 -23.78 5.80
N ALA A 125 -5.32 -24.60 6.65
CA ALA A 125 -4.58 -25.36 7.66
C ALA A 125 -3.79 -26.55 7.08
N LYS A 126 -4.20 -27.06 5.90
CA LYS A 126 -3.56 -28.19 5.22
C LYS A 126 -2.99 -27.74 3.88
N MET A 127 -1.82 -28.26 3.51
CA MET A 127 -1.11 -27.89 2.29
C MET A 127 -1.92 -28.19 1.01
N ASP A 128 -2.58 -29.33 0.93
CA ASP A 128 -3.38 -29.71 -0.25
C ASP A 128 -4.56 -28.74 -0.43
N THR A 129 -5.25 -28.41 0.65
CA THR A 129 -6.32 -27.39 0.62
C THR A 129 -5.78 -26.00 0.23
N LEU A 130 -4.57 -25.66 0.65
CA LEU A 130 -3.91 -24.40 0.27
C LEU A 130 -3.64 -24.37 -1.24
N ARG A 131 -3.09 -25.46 -1.80
CA ARG A 131 -2.85 -25.60 -3.25
C ARG A 131 -4.13 -25.47 -4.06
N GLU A 132 -5.20 -26.19 -3.66
CA GLU A 132 -6.50 -26.11 -4.33
C GLU A 132 -7.08 -24.70 -4.31
N ARG A 133 -7.00 -24.00 -3.17
CA ARG A 133 -7.48 -22.62 -3.04
C ARG A 133 -6.66 -21.66 -3.89
N ALA A 134 -5.35 -21.82 -3.91
CA ALA A 134 -4.46 -21.01 -4.75
C ALA A 134 -4.77 -21.23 -6.23
N GLN A 135 -4.94 -22.48 -6.67
CA GLN A 135 -5.32 -22.82 -8.04
C GLN A 135 -6.67 -22.18 -8.43
N LYS A 136 -7.68 -22.29 -7.56
CA LYS A 136 -8.99 -21.65 -7.79
C LYS A 136 -8.90 -20.13 -7.87
N ALA A 137 -8.06 -19.51 -7.05
CA ALA A 137 -7.84 -18.07 -7.10
C ALA A 137 -7.20 -17.66 -8.43
N MET A 138 -6.18 -18.39 -8.89
CA MET A 138 -5.52 -18.16 -10.18
C MET A 138 -6.48 -18.35 -11.35
N THR A 139 -7.25 -19.44 -11.40
CA THR A 139 -8.23 -19.69 -12.45
C THR A 139 -9.30 -18.59 -12.50
N ARG A 140 -9.67 -18.01 -11.37
CA ARG A 140 -10.62 -16.90 -11.33
C ARG A 140 -10.08 -15.63 -11.98
N VAL A 141 -8.77 -15.37 -11.87
CA VAL A 141 -8.14 -14.14 -12.38
C VAL A 141 -7.73 -14.30 -13.85
N TYR A 142 -7.27 -15.47 -14.24
CA TYR A 142 -6.63 -15.70 -15.56
C TYR A 142 -7.41 -16.68 -16.45
N GLY A 143 -8.44 -17.38 -15.92
CA GLY A 143 -9.18 -18.41 -16.59
C GLY A 143 -10.26 -17.97 -17.48
#